data_7ee823294abefccc74f70ee1884153a4
#
_entry.id   7ee823294abefccc74f70ee1884153a4
#
_cell.length_a   1.000
_cell.length_b   1.000
_cell.length_c   1.000
_cell.angle_alpha   90.00
_cell.angle_beta   90.00
_cell.angle_gamma   90.00
#
_symmetry.space_group_name_H-M   'P 1'
#
loop_
_entity.id
_entity.type
_entity.pdbx_description
1 polymer ?
#
loop_
_entity_poly.entity_id
_entity_poly.type
_entity_poly.pdbx_seq_one_letter_code
_entity_poly.pdbx_strand_id
1 'polypeptide(L)'
;MGTLYIVATPIGNLEDITKRAIKTLKEVDIILCEDTRHSLKLLNHYEIKNKLISYHKFNETERTTTIINYLKQEKNIALITDAGTPCISDPGYILIKEAKTNNINTVPIGGISALVTA
;
A
#
# COMPACT_ATOMS: atom_id res chain seq x y z
N MET A 1 16.12 5.48 5.27
CA MET A 1 14.76 5.77 4.81
C MET A 1 13.84 4.61 5.07
N GLY A 2 12.53 4.87 5.22
CA GLY A 2 11.55 3.80 5.33
C GLY A 2 11.35 3.07 4.00
N THR A 3 10.54 2.03 4.04
CA THR A 3 10.23 1.19 2.88
C THR A 3 8.76 1.36 2.51
N LEU A 4 8.49 1.42 1.20
CA LEU A 4 7.13 1.39 0.66
C LEU A 4 6.81 -0.04 0.25
N TYR A 5 5.84 -0.64 0.90
CA TYR A 5 5.37 -1.98 0.57
C TYR A 5 4.12 -1.89 -0.29
N ILE A 6 4.10 -2.66 -1.38
CA ILE A 6 2.92 -2.77 -2.23
C ILE A 6 2.26 -4.10 -1.88
N VAL A 7 1.15 -4.04 -1.16
CA VAL A 7 0.53 -5.23 -0.57
C VAL A 7 -0.73 -5.60 -1.34
N ALA A 8 -0.71 -6.79 -1.93
CA ALA A 8 -1.88 -7.33 -2.63
C ALA A 8 -2.87 -7.88 -1.61
N THR A 9 -4.13 -7.49 -1.75
CA THR A 9 -5.21 -8.00 -0.91
C THR A 9 -6.27 -8.66 -1.78
N PRO A 10 -6.99 -9.67 -1.23
CA PRO A 10 -7.99 -10.38 -2.02
C PRO A 10 -9.23 -9.53 -2.28
N ILE A 11 -9.86 -9.79 -3.43
CA ILE A 11 -11.17 -9.24 -3.75
C ILE A 11 -12.19 -10.27 -3.32
N GLY A 12 -13.05 -9.95 -2.37
CA GLY A 12 -14.12 -10.81 -1.94
C GLY A 12 -13.81 -11.63 -0.69
N ASN A 13 -12.99 -12.68 -0.79
CA ASN A 13 -12.71 -13.53 0.37
C ASN A 13 -11.50 -13.02 1.17
N LEU A 14 -11.77 -12.52 2.38
CA LEU A 14 -10.73 -11.96 3.25
C LEU A 14 -9.68 -12.99 3.68
N GLU A 15 -10.04 -14.28 3.68
CA GLU A 15 -9.12 -15.34 4.10
C GLU A 15 -8.06 -15.69 3.06
N ASP A 16 -8.20 -15.19 1.83
CA ASP A 16 -7.23 -15.44 0.78
C ASP A 16 -5.98 -14.56 0.87
N ILE A 17 -5.92 -13.65 1.83
CA ILE A 17 -4.73 -12.83 2.06
C ILE A 17 -3.58 -13.69 2.61
N THR A 18 -2.35 -13.41 2.15
CA THR A 18 -1.19 -14.18 2.62
C THR A 18 -0.78 -13.77 4.04
N LYS A 19 -0.13 -14.70 4.76
CA LYS A 19 0.41 -14.42 6.10
C LYS A 19 1.43 -13.28 6.05
N ARG A 20 2.24 -13.22 5.01
CA ARG A 20 3.24 -12.17 4.82
C ARG A 20 2.59 -10.80 4.65
N ALA A 21 1.49 -10.73 3.92
CA ALA A 21 0.73 -9.49 3.75
C ALA A 21 0.17 -9.02 5.08
N ILE A 22 -0.41 -9.92 5.87
CA ILE A 22 -0.94 -9.58 7.20
C ILE A 22 0.18 -9.06 8.09
N LYS A 23 1.30 -9.75 8.13
CA LYS A 23 2.46 -9.34 8.93
C LYS A 23 2.95 -7.94 8.52
N THR A 24 3.09 -7.71 7.23
CA THR A 24 3.52 -6.41 6.71
C THR A 24 2.57 -5.30 7.11
N LEU A 25 1.25 -5.52 6.96
CA LEU A 25 0.25 -4.53 7.34
C LEU A 25 0.26 -4.22 8.85
N LYS A 26 0.62 -5.18 9.67
CA LYS A 26 0.73 -4.97 11.12
C LYS A 26 2.00 -4.20 11.50
N GLU A 27 3.06 -4.36 10.74
CA GLU A 27 4.37 -3.77 11.08
C GLU A 27 4.57 -2.36 10.55
N VAL A 28 3.87 -1.94 9.49
CA VAL A 28 4.06 -0.62 8.94
C VAL A 28 3.44 0.46 9.82
N ASP A 29 3.94 1.68 9.67
CA ASP A 29 3.42 2.84 10.43
C ASP A 29 2.12 3.37 9.84
N ILE A 30 2.00 3.32 8.52
CA ILE A 30 0.84 3.89 7.81
C ILE A 30 0.41 2.94 6.71
N ILE A 31 -0.91 2.81 6.53
CA ILE A 31 -1.49 2.00 5.46
C ILE A 31 -2.26 2.95 4.53
N LEU A 32 -1.99 2.84 3.24
CA LEU A 32 -2.68 3.62 2.20
C LEU A 32 -3.64 2.71 1.46
N CYS A 33 -4.81 3.21 1.16
CA CYS A 33 -5.81 2.49 0.38
C CYS A 33 -6.65 3.46 -0.44
N GLU A 34 -7.19 2.95 -1.53
CA GLU A 34 -8.06 3.75 -2.39
C GLU A 34 -9.44 3.92 -1.77
N ASP A 35 -10.02 2.85 -1.26
CA ASP A 35 -11.33 2.87 -0.58
C ASP A 35 -11.17 2.44 0.87
N THR A 36 -11.29 3.41 1.78
CA THR A 36 -11.11 3.15 3.21
C THR A 36 -12.18 2.23 3.78
N ARG A 37 -13.40 2.28 3.27
CA ARG A 37 -14.50 1.44 3.78
C ARG A 37 -14.22 -0.03 3.51
N HIS A 38 -13.78 -0.36 2.31
CA HIS A 38 -13.44 -1.73 1.95
C HIS A 38 -12.24 -2.23 2.74
N SER A 39 -11.20 -1.41 2.83
CA SER A 39 -9.97 -1.78 3.53
C SER A 39 -10.18 -1.92 5.03
N LEU A 40 -11.05 -1.10 5.64
CA LEU A 40 -11.35 -1.22 7.07
C LEU A 40 -11.93 -2.58 7.42
N LYS A 41 -12.76 -3.17 6.57
CA LYS A 41 -13.29 -4.51 6.80
C LYS A 41 -12.17 -5.53 6.91
N LEU A 42 -11.21 -5.48 6.00
CA LEU A 42 -10.05 -6.36 6.02
C LEU A 42 -9.20 -6.13 7.26
N LEU A 43 -8.89 -4.90 7.56
CA LEU A 43 -8.02 -4.57 8.69
C LEU A 43 -8.67 -4.95 10.02
N ASN A 44 -9.97 -4.71 10.17
CA ASN A 44 -10.70 -5.09 11.38
C ASN A 44 -10.77 -6.60 11.54
N HIS A 45 -10.93 -7.33 10.45
CA HIS A 45 -10.97 -8.79 10.48
C HIS A 45 -9.68 -9.39 11.06
N TYR A 46 -8.54 -8.80 10.76
CA TYR A 46 -7.24 -9.26 11.24
C TYR A 46 -6.71 -8.43 12.40
N GLU A 47 -7.54 -7.59 13.00
CA GLU A 47 -7.19 -6.76 14.16
C GLU A 47 -5.98 -5.85 13.91
N ILE A 48 -5.87 -5.33 12.69
CA ILE A 48 -4.83 -4.38 12.31
C ILE A 48 -5.34 -2.97 12.59
N LYS A 49 -4.66 -2.23 13.46
CA LYS A 49 -5.13 -0.92 13.95
C LYS A 49 -4.19 0.24 13.56
N ASN A 50 -3.34 0.04 12.58
CA ASN A 50 -2.42 1.06 12.14
C ASN A 50 -3.16 2.21 11.45
N LYS A 51 -2.50 3.36 11.35
CA LYS A 51 -3.09 4.53 10.72
C LYS A 51 -3.45 4.24 9.27
N LEU A 52 -4.69 4.51 8.88
CA LEU A 52 -5.18 4.30 7.53
C LEU A 52 -5.43 5.65 6.87
N ILE A 53 -4.84 5.86 5.69
CA ILE A 53 -4.99 7.09 4.94
C ILE A 53 -5.53 6.75 3.55
N SER A 54 -6.56 7.48 3.11
CA SER A 54 -7.06 7.32 1.74
C SER A 54 -6.06 7.91 0.74
N TYR A 55 -5.84 7.19 -0.35
CA TYR A 55 -4.95 7.63 -1.42
C TYR A 55 -5.58 7.27 -2.75
N HIS A 56 -6.15 8.25 -3.43
CA HIS A 56 -6.89 8.04 -4.66
C HIS A 56 -6.66 9.21 -5.63
N LYS A 57 -7.27 9.10 -6.79
CA LYS A 57 -7.09 10.04 -7.89
C LYS A 57 -7.33 11.51 -7.50
N PHE A 58 -8.25 11.76 -6.58
CA PHE A 58 -8.62 13.13 -6.21
C PHE A 58 -7.72 13.77 -5.15
N ASN A 59 -6.89 12.97 -4.45
CA ASN A 59 -6.00 13.52 -3.43
C ASN A 59 -4.53 13.13 -3.65
N GLU A 60 -4.20 12.50 -4.78
CA GLU A 60 -2.87 11.95 -5.04
C GLU A 60 -1.75 12.99 -4.99
N THR A 61 -1.99 14.18 -5.54
CA THR A 61 -0.94 15.22 -5.64
C THR A 61 -0.48 15.66 -4.26
N GLU A 62 -1.42 16.01 -3.39
CA GLU A 62 -1.10 16.45 -2.03
C GLU A 62 -0.53 15.32 -1.19
N ARG A 63 -1.14 14.14 -1.29
CA ARG A 63 -0.76 13.01 -0.45
C ARG A 63 0.55 12.40 -0.84
N THR A 64 0.91 12.40 -2.12
CA THR A 64 2.20 11.85 -2.56
C THR A 64 3.36 12.57 -1.87
N THR A 65 3.33 13.88 -1.83
CA THR A 65 4.38 14.66 -1.15
C THR A 65 4.46 14.31 0.33
N THR A 66 3.32 14.24 1.01
CA THR A 66 3.25 13.89 2.42
C THR A 66 3.81 12.49 2.67
N ILE A 67 3.42 11.53 1.83
CA ILE A 67 3.86 10.14 1.97
C ILE A 67 5.36 10.01 1.75
N ILE A 68 5.91 10.67 0.74
CA ILE A 68 7.34 10.66 0.48
C ILE A 68 8.10 11.25 1.67
N ASN A 69 7.59 12.32 2.28
CA ASN A 69 8.21 12.90 3.46
C ASN A 69 8.22 11.92 4.65
N TYR A 70 7.13 11.18 4.87
CA TYR A 70 7.09 10.16 5.90
C TYR A 70 8.14 9.06 5.65
N LEU A 71 8.28 8.64 4.41
CA LEU A 71 9.27 7.62 4.05
C LEU A 71 10.69 8.14 4.29
N LYS A 72 10.95 9.40 4.01
CA LYS A 72 12.25 10.02 4.30
C LYS A 72 12.52 10.12 5.80
N GLN A 73 11.48 10.16 6.62
CA GLN A 73 11.57 10.17 8.08
C GLN A 73 11.66 8.76 8.68
N GLU A 74 11.99 7.78 7.86
CA GLU A 74 12.14 6.38 8.26
C GLU A 74 10.86 5.69 8.68
N LYS A 75 9.71 6.19 8.22
CA LYS A 75 8.43 5.53 8.41
C LYS A 75 8.21 4.48 7.33
N ASN A 76 7.68 3.33 7.70
CA ASN A 76 7.31 2.29 6.74
C ASN A 76 5.85 2.45 6.36
N ILE A 77 5.55 2.34 5.08
CA ILE A 77 4.21 2.56 4.55
C ILE A 77 3.82 1.42 3.63
N ALA A 78 2.58 0.96 3.73
CA ALA A 78 2.03 -0.05 2.85
C ALA A 78 0.93 0.55 1.99
N LEU A 79 0.97 0.28 0.70
CA LEU A 79 -0.12 0.62 -0.23
C LEU A 79 -0.88 -0.66 -0.55
N ILE A 80 -2.17 -0.69 -0.24
CA ILE A 80 -3.02 -1.82 -0.54
C ILE A 80 -3.48 -1.77 -1.99
N THR A 81 -3.35 -2.90 -2.69
CA THR A 81 -3.85 -3.06 -4.06
C THR A 81 -4.73 -4.30 -4.13
N ASP A 82 -5.68 -4.31 -5.07
CA ASP A 82 -6.53 -5.48 -5.29
C ASP A 82 -5.78 -6.56 -6.05
N ALA A 83 -5.72 -7.77 -5.49
CA ALA A 83 -4.96 -8.88 -6.07
C ALA A 83 -5.46 -9.31 -7.45
N GLY A 84 -6.74 -9.11 -7.74
CA GLY A 84 -7.32 -9.46 -9.04
C GLY A 84 -7.12 -8.40 -10.12
N THR A 85 -6.57 -7.25 -9.78
CA THR A 85 -6.38 -6.16 -10.72
C THR A 85 -5.12 -6.40 -11.55
N PRO A 86 -5.19 -6.36 -12.88
CA PRO A 86 -4.03 -6.63 -13.71
C PRO A 86 -2.98 -5.52 -13.71
N CYS A 87 -3.32 -4.34 -13.23
CA CYS A 87 -2.38 -3.23 -13.11
C CYS A 87 -2.68 -2.40 -11.86
N ILE A 88 -1.64 -1.72 -11.38
CA ILE A 88 -1.78 -0.80 -10.26
C ILE A 88 -2.55 0.44 -10.74
N SER A 89 -3.39 1.00 -9.88
CA SER A 89 -4.13 2.22 -10.20
C SER A 89 -3.19 3.40 -10.49
N ASP A 90 -3.69 4.42 -11.20
CA ASP A 90 -2.89 5.60 -11.52
C ASP A 90 -2.24 6.25 -10.30
N PRO A 91 -2.96 6.49 -9.18
CA PRO A 91 -2.34 7.03 -7.97
C PRO A 91 -1.21 6.15 -7.44
N GLY A 92 -1.42 4.84 -7.41
CA GLY A 92 -0.39 3.89 -6.98
C GLY A 92 0.85 3.96 -7.84
N TYR A 93 0.69 4.06 -9.14
CA TYR A 93 1.80 4.20 -10.09
C TYR A 93 2.59 5.48 -9.83
N ILE A 94 1.91 6.59 -9.61
CA ILE A 94 2.55 7.88 -9.32
C ILE A 94 3.38 7.79 -8.05
N LEU A 95 2.84 7.18 -7.01
CA LEU A 95 3.56 7.02 -5.75
C LEU A 95 4.81 6.16 -5.90
N ILE A 96 4.70 5.05 -6.62
CA ILE A 96 5.84 4.16 -6.85
C ILE A 96 6.93 4.89 -7.63
N LYS A 97 6.55 5.64 -8.66
CA LYS A 97 7.48 6.41 -9.46
C LYS A 97 8.22 7.46 -8.63
N GLU A 98 7.50 8.21 -7.79
CA GLU A 98 8.10 9.20 -6.91
C GLU A 98 9.02 8.55 -5.88
N ALA A 99 8.64 7.41 -5.33
CA ALA A 99 9.47 6.68 -4.40
C ALA A 99 10.80 6.29 -5.05
N LYS A 100 10.76 5.77 -6.28
CA LYS A 100 11.97 5.40 -7.01
C LYS A 100 12.84 6.62 -7.31
N THR A 101 12.22 7.74 -7.67
CA THR A 101 12.94 8.98 -7.93
C THR A 101 13.72 9.46 -6.70
N ASN A 102 13.17 9.20 -5.51
CA ASN A 102 13.79 9.57 -4.24
C ASN A 102 14.65 8.46 -3.63
N ASN A 103 14.95 7.42 -4.38
CA ASN A 103 15.74 6.26 -3.94
C ASN A 103 15.14 5.53 -2.75
N ILE A 104 13.82 5.53 -2.65
CA ILE A 104 13.09 4.83 -1.59
C ILE A 104 12.86 3.39 -2.02
N ASN A 105 13.16 2.44 -1.13
CA ASN A 105 12.98 1.03 -1.42
C ASN A 105 11.50 0.68 -1.53
N THR A 106 11.13 -0.03 -2.60
CA THR A 106 9.75 -0.46 -2.87
C THR A 106 9.72 -1.97 -2.94
N VAL A 107 8.89 -2.61 -2.11
CA VAL A 107 8.84 -4.06 -1.98
C VAL A 107 7.43 -4.59 -2.26
N PRO A 108 7.25 -5.47 -3.26
CA PRO A 108 5.96 -6.10 -3.51
C PRO A 108 5.71 -7.25 -2.52
N ILE A 109 4.50 -7.35 -2.02
CA ILE A 109 4.07 -8.39 -1.10
C ILE A 109 2.79 -9.02 -1.66
N GLY A 110 2.78 -10.34 -1.81
CA GLY A 110 1.63 -11.05 -2.38
C GLY A 110 1.83 -11.33 -3.86
N GLY A 111 0.76 -11.48 -4.62
CA GLY A 111 0.81 -11.94 -6.00
C GLY A 111 0.96 -10.87 -7.07
N ILE A 112 1.63 -9.75 -6.80
CA ILE A 112 1.68 -8.62 -7.72
C ILE A 112 3.06 -8.32 -8.29
N SER A 113 4.00 -9.23 -8.17
CA SER A 113 5.38 -8.99 -8.61
C SER A 113 5.48 -8.57 -10.08
N ALA A 114 4.64 -9.12 -10.95
CA ALA A 114 4.62 -8.77 -12.36
C ALA A 114 4.21 -7.33 -12.62
N LEU A 115 3.41 -6.76 -11.75
CA LEU A 115 2.95 -5.38 -11.88
C LEU A 115 4.02 -4.38 -11.50
N VAL A 116 4.88 -4.76 -10.57
CA VAL A 116 5.92 -3.86 -10.06
C VAL A 116 7.13 -3.80 -10.96
N THR A 117 7.38 -4.86 -11.71
CA THR A 117 8.53 -4.93 -12.62
C THR A 117 8.28 -4.32 -13.99
N ALA A 118 7.04 -4.06 -14.31
CA ALA A 118 6.67 -3.56 -15.64
C ALA A 118 7.02 -2.08 -15.88
#